data_dc520c61688ef1037dac94021a34d00a
#
_entry.id   dc520c61688ef1037dac94021a34d00a
#
_cell.length_a   1.000
_cell.length_b   1.000
_cell.length_c   1.000
_cell.angle_alpha   90.00
_cell.angle_beta   90.00
_cell.angle_gamma   90.00
#
_symmetry.space_group_name_H-M   'P 1'
#
loop_
_entity.id
_entity.type
_entity.pdbx_description
1 polymer ?
#
loop_
_entity_poly.entity_id
_entity_poly.type
_entity_poly.pdbx_seq_one_letter_code
_entity_poly.pdbx_strand_id
1 'polypeptide(L)'
;LITSFGRNVSPEWVETALRGGRTIAQTVVFGDGEPSLSAVVWPVAAELPDAAIQAEVDASNQTLPDYARVQRWVRAQAPFTADAGMATANGRPQREAILALHAQALGLRASQRATV
;
A
#
# COMPACT_ATOMS: atom_id res chain seq x y z
N LEU A 1 -7.50 8.89 -4.76
CA LEU A 1 -8.42 8.34 -3.78
C LEU A 1 -8.96 9.43 -2.85
N ILE A 2 -10.14 9.22 -2.35
CA ILE A 2 -10.79 10.17 -1.45
C ILE A 2 -11.08 9.45 -0.14
N THR A 3 -10.48 9.93 0.97
CA THR A 3 -10.69 9.33 2.29
C THR A 3 -12.10 9.58 2.79
N SER A 4 -12.49 8.91 3.88
CA SER A 4 -13.81 9.10 4.48
C SER A 4 -14.01 10.52 5.02
N PHE A 5 -12.94 11.28 5.21
CA PHE A 5 -13.00 12.68 5.62
C PHE A 5 -13.04 13.65 4.43
N GLY A 6 -13.16 13.13 3.20
CA GLY A 6 -13.24 13.95 1.99
C GLY A 6 -11.91 14.47 1.47
N ARG A 7 -10.79 13.99 2.00
CA ARG A 7 -9.47 14.37 1.51
C ARG A 7 -9.12 13.62 0.24
N ASN A 8 -8.76 14.35 -0.80
CA ASN A 8 -8.28 13.76 -2.04
C ASN A 8 -6.76 13.59 -1.95
N VAL A 9 -6.29 12.35 -2.02
CA VAL A 9 -4.87 12.02 -1.88
C VAL A 9 -4.43 11.26 -3.13
N SER A 10 -3.31 11.67 -3.71
CA SER A 10 -2.70 10.92 -4.81
C SER A 10 -1.95 9.73 -4.22
N PRO A 11 -2.36 8.49 -4.53
CA PRO A 11 -1.66 7.33 -3.99
C PRO A 11 -0.22 7.26 -4.50
N GLU A 12 0.05 7.71 -5.72
CA GLU A 12 1.40 7.70 -6.27
C GLU A 12 2.35 8.59 -5.49
N TRP A 13 1.87 9.71 -4.98
CA TRP A 13 2.66 10.60 -4.14
C TRP A 13 3.14 9.89 -2.87
N VAL A 14 2.21 9.22 -2.19
CA VAL A 14 2.52 8.49 -0.96
C VAL A 14 3.42 7.29 -1.27
N GLU A 15 3.14 6.58 -2.35
CA GLU A 15 3.94 5.43 -2.77
C GLU A 15 5.38 5.84 -3.08
N THR A 16 5.57 6.98 -3.72
CA THR A 16 6.90 7.50 -4.01
C THR A 16 7.65 7.82 -2.71
N ALA A 17 6.96 8.39 -1.74
CA ALA A 17 7.57 8.67 -0.44
C ALA A 17 8.02 7.37 0.25
N LEU A 18 7.19 6.33 0.22
CA LEU A 18 7.53 5.04 0.83
C LEU A 18 8.73 4.39 0.16
N ARG A 19 8.87 4.54 -1.16
CA ARG A 19 9.99 3.97 -1.90
C ARG A 19 11.27 4.80 -1.83
N GLY A 20 11.23 5.92 -1.14
CA GLY A 20 12.39 6.81 -1.03
C GLY A 20 13.53 6.26 -0.20
N GLY A 21 13.30 5.21 0.59
CA GLY A 21 14.31 4.57 1.42
C GLY A 21 14.89 3.32 0.77
N ARG A 22 15.33 2.37 1.62
CA ARG A 22 16.10 1.21 1.15
C ARG A 22 15.44 -0.14 1.46
N THR A 23 14.25 -0.15 2.06
CA THR A 23 13.63 -1.40 2.49
C THR A 23 12.43 -1.80 1.65
N ILE A 24 11.79 -0.84 0.98
CA ILE A 24 10.57 -1.07 0.24
C ILE A 24 10.86 -1.01 -1.25
N ALA A 25 10.68 -2.14 -1.94
CA ALA A 25 10.92 -2.23 -3.38
C ALA A 25 9.66 -1.86 -4.18
N GLN A 26 8.51 -2.36 -3.75
CA GLN A 26 7.24 -2.10 -4.41
C GLN A 26 6.18 -1.84 -3.33
N THR A 27 5.27 -0.95 -3.62
CA THR A 27 4.17 -0.68 -2.69
C THR A 27 2.97 -0.11 -3.44
N VAL A 28 1.79 -0.39 -2.93
CA VAL A 28 0.53 0.18 -3.38
C VAL A 28 -0.22 0.67 -2.16
N VAL A 29 -0.75 1.89 -2.24
CA VAL A 29 -1.44 2.56 -1.13
C VAL A 29 -2.94 2.56 -1.41
N PHE A 30 -3.70 2.25 -0.39
CA PHE A 30 -5.16 2.21 -0.43
C PHE A 30 -5.73 3.09 0.67
N GLY A 31 -6.97 3.52 0.52
CA GLY A 31 -7.61 4.37 1.52
C GLY A 31 -8.90 5.00 1.04
N ASP A 32 -9.36 4.64 -0.17
CA ASP A 32 -10.59 5.22 -0.71
C ASP A 32 -11.77 4.87 0.18
N GLY A 33 -12.46 5.89 0.68
CA GLY A 33 -13.56 5.71 1.61
C GLY A 33 -13.15 5.32 3.03
N GLU A 34 -11.86 5.26 3.33
CA GLU A 34 -11.33 4.86 4.63
C GLU A 34 -10.84 6.08 5.42
N PRO A 35 -10.84 6.01 6.77
CA PRO A 35 -10.38 7.14 7.58
C PRO A 35 -8.88 7.37 7.50
N SER A 36 -8.10 6.37 7.10
CA SER A 36 -6.65 6.48 6.99
C SER A 36 -6.16 5.63 5.82
N LEU A 37 -4.89 5.83 5.45
CA LEU A 37 -4.29 5.10 4.35
C LEU A 37 -3.66 3.81 4.86
N SER A 38 -3.62 2.81 3.97
CA SER A 38 -2.99 1.51 4.20
C SER A 38 -2.10 1.18 3.02
N ALA A 39 -1.08 0.36 3.24
CA ALA A 39 -0.14 -0.02 2.19
C ALA A 39 0.10 -1.51 2.17
N VAL A 40 0.27 -2.05 0.96
CA VAL A 40 0.82 -3.38 0.73
C VAL A 40 2.24 -3.18 0.27
N VAL A 41 3.20 -3.83 0.92
CA VAL A 41 4.63 -3.58 0.74
C VAL A 41 5.35 -4.85 0.32
N TRP A 42 6.12 -4.79 -0.75
CA TRP A 42 7.05 -5.83 -1.14
C TRP A 42 8.47 -5.36 -0.80
N PRO A 43 9.15 -6.02 0.14
CA PRO A 43 10.46 -5.56 0.58
C PRO A 43 11.54 -5.84 -0.45
N VAL A 44 12.67 -5.13 -0.36
CA VAL A 44 13.82 -5.34 -1.24
C VAL A 44 14.49 -6.69 -1.00
N ALA A 45 14.32 -7.27 0.20
CA ALA A 45 14.86 -8.57 0.55
C ALA A 45 13.88 -9.27 1.48
N ALA A 46 13.69 -10.58 1.27
CA ALA A 46 12.69 -11.35 2.02
C ALA A 46 13.02 -11.44 3.51
N GLU A 47 14.30 -11.41 3.85
CA GLU A 47 14.77 -11.53 5.24
C GLU A 47 14.70 -10.24 6.05
N LEU A 48 14.33 -9.11 5.43
CA LEU A 48 14.17 -7.87 6.18
C LEU A 48 13.08 -8.04 7.25
N PRO A 49 13.38 -7.67 8.51
CA PRO A 49 12.36 -7.77 9.56
C PRO A 49 11.30 -6.69 9.41
N ASP A 50 10.13 -6.97 9.96
CA ASP A 50 9.03 -6.00 9.94
C ASP A 50 9.43 -4.67 10.59
N ALA A 51 10.28 -4.72 11.62
CA ALA A 51 10.75 -3.51 12.27
C ALA A 51 11.50 -2.58 11.33
N ALA A 52 12.27 -3.12 10.38
CA ALA A 52 12.98 -2.31 9.39
C ALA A 52 12.00 -1.63 8.43
N ILE A 53 10.98 -2.36 7.99
CA ILE A 53 9.96 -1.81 7.11
C ILE A 53 9.11 -0.77 7.86
N GLN A 54 8.75 -1.04 9.10
CA GLN A 54 8.00 -0.09 9.93
C GLN A 54 8.78 1.20 10.13
N ALA A 55 10.09 1.10 10.35
CA ALA A 55 10.93 2.30 10.48
C ALA A 55 10.92 3.14 9.21
N GLU A 56 10.91 2.48 8.05
CA GLU A 56 10.83 3.18 6.75
C GLU A 56 9.46 3.87 6.58
N VAL A 57 8.38 3.19 6.96
CA VAL A 57 7.04 3.77 6.93
C VAL A 57 6.97 4.98 7.86
N ASP A 58 7.51 4.86 9.05
CA ASP A 58 7.53 5.97 10.03
C ASP A 58 8.33 7.16 9.49
N ALA A 59 9.49 6.90 8.88
CA ALA A 59 10.32 7.95 8.30
C ALA A 59 9.59 8.66 7.16
N SER A 60 8.91 7.90 6.29
CA SER A 60 8.12 8.46 5.20
C SER A 60 6.97 9.31 5.73
N ASN A 61 6.31 8.85 6.77
CA ASN A 61 5.21 9.58 7.39
C ASN A 61 5.65 10.93 7.95
N GLN A 62 6.91 11.05 8.37
CA GLN A 62 7.45 12.33 8.83
C GLN A 62 7.46 13.39 7.74
N THR A 63 7.53 12.99 6.48
CA THR A 63 7.56 13.90 5.33
C THR A 63 6.17 14.16 4.76
N LEU A 64 5.15 13.46 5.25
CA LEU A 64 3.79 13.55 4.73
C LEU A 64 2.88 14.29 5.72
N PRO A 65 1.90 15.05 5.22
CA PRO A 65 0.88 15.61 6.10
C PRO A 65 0.05 14.49 6.72
N ASP A 66 -0.60 14.79 7.83
CA ASP A 66 -1.31 13.77 8.62
C ASP A 66 -2.36 13.01 7.82
N TYR A 67 -3.06 13.68 6.89
CA TYR A 67 -4.09 13.04 6.09
C TYR A 67 -3.53 12.09 5.02
N ALA A 68 -2.24 12.13 4.76
CA ALA A 68 -1.58 11.29 3.77
C ALA A 68 -0.66 10.24 4.37
N ARG A 69 -0.65 10.11 5.69
CA ARG A 69 0.20 9.14 6.37
C ARG A 69 -0.38 7.75 6.31
N VAL A 70 0.50 6.75 6.21
CA VAL A 70 0.13 5.34 6.19
C VAL A 70 0.03 4.85 7.63
N GLN A 71 -1.15 4.40 8.03
CA GLN A 71 -1.40 3.93 9.39
C GLN A 71 -1.26 2.43 9.54
N ARG A 72 -1.44 1.69 8.45
CA ARG A 72 -1.33 0.22 8.43
C ARG A 72 -0.59 -0.21 7.19
N TRP A 73 0.16 -1.29 7.33
CA TRP A 73 0.77 -1.92 6.16
C TRP A 73 0.88 -3.42 6.40
N VAL A 74 0.92 -4.18 5.31
CA VAL A 74 1.17 -5.62 5.35
C VAL A 74 2.19 -5.95 4.26
N ARG A 75 2.92 -7.05 4.46
CA ARG A 75 3.80 -7.58 3.43
C ARG A 75 2.95 -8.16 2.30
N ALA A 76 3.36 -7.91 1.07
CA ALA A 76 2.74 -8.54 -0.08
C ALA A 76 3.02 -10.04 -0.05
N GLN A 77 2.07 -10.83 -0.52
CA GLN A 77 2.23 -12.27 -0.60
C GLN A 77 3.14 -12.68 -1.75
N ALA A 78 3.33 -11.80 -2.74
CA ALA A 78 4.19 -12.03 -3.89
C ALA A 78 4.60 -10.68 -4.47
N PRO A 79 5.66 -10.61 -5.26
CA PRO A 79 6.00 -9.35 -5.94
C PRO A 79 4.90 -8.96 -6.93
N PHE A 80 4.83 -7.67 -7.23
CA PHE A 80 3.82 -7.15 -8.15
C PHE A 80 4.27 -7.42 -9.59
N THR A 81 3.99 -8.63 -10.05
CA THR A 81 4.38 -9.09 -11.39
C THR A 81 3.15 -9.59 -12.12
N ALA A 82 3.24 -9.66 -13.45
CA ALA A 82 2.18 -10.21 -14.29
C ALA A 82 1.95 -11.69 -13.96
N ASP A 83 3.03 -12.43 -13.73
CA ASP A 83 2.94 -13.86 -13.41
C ASP A 83 2.18 -14.11 -12.10
N ALA A 84 2.32 -13.24 -11.13
CA ALA A 84 1.60 -13.34 -9.86
C ALA A 84 0.18 -12.77 -9.95
N GLY A 85 -0.22 -12.21 -11.08
CA GLY A 85 -1.52 -11.59 -11.25
C GLY A 85 -1.66 -10.24 -10.58
N MET A 86 -0.55 -9.64 -10.15
CA MET A 86 -0.55 -8.38 -9.42
C MET A 86 -0.05 -7.20 -10.24
N ALA A 87 0.29 -7.43 -11.50
CA ALA A 87 0.70 -6.36 -12.41
C ALA A 87 0.23 -6.67 -13.83
N THR A 88 0.13 -5.61 -14.63
CA THR A 88 -0.13 -5.76 -16.07
C THR A 88 1.13 -6.25 -16.76
N ALA A 89 1.00 -6.64 -18.06
CA ALA A 89 2.14 -7.05 -18.85
C ALA A 89 3.23 -5.97 -18.94
N ASN A 90 2.84 -4.70 -18.80
CA ASN A 90 3.77 -3.57 -18.82
C ASN A 90 4.37 -3.26 -17.43
N GLY A 91 4.08 -4.07 -16.42
CA GLY A 91 4.63 -3.90 -15.09
C GLY A 91 3.88 -2.92 -14.21
N ARG A 92 2.70 -2.46 -14.61
CA ARG A 92 1.89 -1.58 -13.76
C ARG A 92 1.17 -2.38 -12.69
N PRO A 93 1.19 -1.96 -11.42
CA PRO A 93 0.47 -2.67 -10.37
C PRO A 93 -1.03 -2.74 -10.68
N GLN A 94 -1.61 -3.92 -10.49
CA GLN A 94 -3.04 -4.13 -10.57
C GLN A 94 -3.65 -3.88 -9.20
N ARG A 95 -4.05 -2.65 -8.92
CA ARG A 95 -4.49 -2.22 -7.59
C ARG A 95 -5.64 -3.06 -7.05
N GLU A 96 -6.63 -3.36 -7.90
CA GLU A 96 -7.78 -4.13 -7.45
C GLU A 96 -7.40 -5.57 -7.07
N ALA A 97 -6.53 -6.20 -7.84
CA ALA A 97 -6.08 -7.55 -7.55
C ALA A 97 -5.25 -7.59 -6.25
N ILE A 98 -4.38 -6.61 -6.08
CA ILE A 98 -3.55 -6.50 -4.87
C ILE A 98 -4.45 -6.27 -3.65
N LEU A 99 -5.43 -5.38 -3.76
CA LEU A 99 -6.36 -5.10 -2.68
C LEU A 99 -7.19 -6.34 -2.32
N ALA A 100 -7.72 -7.04 -3.32
CA ALA A 100 -8.54 -8.22 -3.09
C ALA A 100 -7.76 -9.28 -2.31
N LEU A 101 -6.48 -9.46 -2.64
CA LEU A 101 -5.65 -10.46 -1.98
C LEU A 101 -5.28 -10.07 -0.54
N HIS A 102 -5.16 -8.78 -0.25
CA HIS A 102 -4.62 -8.32 1.03
C HIS A 102 -5.64 -7.59 1.91
N ALA A 103 -6.87 -7.40 1.43
CA ALA A 103 -7.86 -6.57 2.13
C ALA A 103 -8.13 -7.05 3.55
N GLN A 104 -8.24 -8.36 3.74
CA GLN A 104 -8.53 -8.92 5.06
C GLN A 104 -7.38 -8.61 6.04
N ALA A 105 -6.14 -8.79 5.61
CA ALA A 105 -4.98 -8.51 6.44
C ALA A 105 -4.88 -7.02 6.79
N LEU A 106 -5.32 -6.15 5.88
CA LEU A 106 -5.34 -4.70 6.11
C LEU A 106 -6.55 -4.25 6.94
N GLY A 107 -7.53 -5.12 7.15
CA GLY A 107 -8.75 -4.74 7.84
C GLY A 107 -9.69 -3.90 6.98
N LEU A 108 -9.58 -3.97 5.67
CA LEU A 108 -10.42 -3.20 4.75
C LEU A 108 -11.65 -4.00 4.35
N ARG A 109 -12.65 -3.30 3.83
CA ARG A 109 -13.96 -3.87 3.47
C ARG A 109 -14.09 -4.14 1.98
N ALA A 110 -13.01 -4.57 1.33
CA ALA A 110 -13.02 -4.78 -0.11
C ALA A 110 -14.08 -5.81 -0.54
N SER A 111 -14.26 -6.87 0.25
CA SER A 111 -15.26 -7.90 -0.04
C SER A 111 -16.68 -7.34 -0.01
N GLN A 112 -16.97 -6.42 0.90
CA GLN A 112 -18.28 -5.79 0.98
C GLN A 112 -18.53 -4.92 -0.25
N ARG A 113 -17.53 -4.20 -0.72
CA ARG A 113 -17.66 -3.40 -1.92
C ARG A 113 -17.91 -4.27 -3.15
N ALA A 114 -17.31 -5.44 -3.18
CA ALA A 114 -17.49 -6.35 -4.31
C ALA A 114 -18.90 -6.90 -4.40
N THR A 115 -19.65 -6.91 -3.32
CA THR A 115 -21.01 -7.43 -3.30
C THR A 115 -22.05 -6.36 -3.58
N VAL A 116 -21.66 -5.13 -3.63
CA VAL A 116 -22.55 -4.01 -3.94
C VAL A 116 -22.60 -3.79 -5.44
#